data_87d2dcf1e753439e3ce35bf96ccfa063
#
_entry.id   87d2dcf1e753439e3ce35bf96ccfa063
#
_cell.length_a   1.000
_cell.length_b   1.000
_cell.length_c   1.000
_cell.angle_alpha   90.00
_cell.angle_beta   90.00
_cell.angle_gamma   90.00
#
_symmetry.space_group_name_H-M   'P 1'
#
loop_
_entity.id
_entity.type
_entity.pdbx_description
1 polymer ?
#
loop_
_entity_poly.entity_id
_entity_poly.type
_entity_poly.pdbx_seq_one_letter_code
_entity_poly.pdbx_strand_id
1 'polypeptide(L)'
;MAAALREIGEIMFRRLLKHLTSPGWWARRAFRTADLTAIANAVKASEKIHRGEIRIAIEGPLPLRSLLANQSCRDRAAMLFHSLGVAATREANGILVYVQLVDRRVEILADRGIATVVAQAEWDAICHRLETAFVARYYGVGMVDAITRITALLARHFPATGENPNELHDAPTLL
;
A
#
# COMPACT_ATOMS: atom_id res chain seq x y z
N MET A 1 -34.70 -6.36 5.77
CA MET A 1 -33.91 -7.12 4.79
C MET A 1 -33.85 -6.44 3.41
N ALA A 2 -34.99 -6.08 2.78
CA ALA A 2 -35.02 -5.42 1.46
C ALA A 2 -34.32 -4.05 1.40
N ALA A 3 -34.40 -3.21 2.45
CA ALA A 3 -33.74 -1.91 2.52
C ALA A 3 -32.19 -2.04 2.55
N ALA A 4 -31.68 -2.98 3.34
CA ALA A 4 -30.22 -3.23 3.40
C ALA A 4 -29.67 -3.75 2.08
N LEU A 5 -30.40 -4.58 1.35
CA LEU A 5 -30.01 -5.07 0.01
C LEU A 5 -29.98 -3.94 -1.02
N ARG A 6 -30.92 -2.98 -0.96
CA ARG A 6 -30.92 -1.78 -1.81
C ARG A 6 -29.74 -0.88 -1.51
N GLU A 7 -29.44 -0.65 -0.25
CA GLU A 7 -28.30 0.18 0.18
C GLU A 7 -26.96 -0.42 -0.27
N ILE A 8 -26.76 -1.73 -0.12
CA ILE A 8 -25.58 -2.44 -0.63
C ILE A 8 -25.48 -2.29 -2.16
N GLY A 9 -26.58 -2.44 -2.87
CA GLY A 9 -26.62 -2.28 -4.32
C GLY A 9 -26.25 -0.86 -4.76
N GLU A 10 -26.72 0.16 -4.08
CA GLU A 10 -26.39 1.56 -4.37
C GLU A 10 -24.92 1.86 -4.10
N ILE A 11 -24.36 1.38 -2.99
CA ILE A 11 -22.94 1.55 -2.65
C ILE A 11 -22.07 0.91 -3.74
N MET A 12 -22.40 -0.31 -4.14
CA MET A 12 -21.69 -1.06 -5.16
C MET A 12 -21.78 -0.37 -6.53
N PHE A 13 -22.94 0.12 -6.92
CA PHE A 13 -23.15 0.86 -8.16
C PHE A 13 -22.36 2.18 -8.17
N ARG A 14 -22.39 2.94 -7.09
CA ARG A 14 -21.61 4.18 -6.95
C ARG A 14 -20.10 3.91 -7.05
N ARG A 15 -19.60 2.84 -6.42
CA ARG A 15 -18.21 2.44 -6.52
C ARG A 15 -17.84 2.07 -7.95
N LEU A 16 -18.67 1.25 -8.62
CA LEU A 16 -18.47 0.89 -10.02
C LEU A 16 -18.38 2.13 -10.92
N LEU A 17 -19.36 3.03 -10.81
CA LEU A 17 -19.39 4.27 -11.60
C LEU A 17 -18.13 5.12 -11.36
N LYS A 18 -17.73 5.29 -10.11
CA LYS A 18 -16.54 6.05 -9.73
C LYS A 18 -15.27 5.50 -10.37
N HIS A 19 -15.10 4.17 -10.40
CA HIS A 19 -13.96 3.53 -11.05
C HIS A 19 -14.01 3.62 -12.56
N LEU A 20 -15.18 3.40 -13.19
CA LEU A 20 -15.35 3.49 -14.65
C LEU A 20 -15.12 4.90 -15.19
N THR A 21 -15.45 5.93 -14.41
CA THR A 21 -15.24 7.33 -14.79
C THR A 21 -13.87 7.89 -14.42
N SER A 22 -13.09 7.15 -13.62
CA SER A 22 -11.74 7.55 -13.25
C SER A 22 -10.74 7.19 -14.35
N PRO A 23 -9.95 8.15 -14.85
CA PRO A 23 -9.01 7.87 -15.92
C PRO A 23 -7.81 7.08 -15.40
N GLY A 24 -7.31 6.11 -16.18
CA GLY A 24 -6.17 5.27 -15.82
C GLY A 24 -4.85 6.04 -15.57
N TRP A 25 -4.71 7.24 -16.15
CA TRP A 25 -3.55 8.10 -15.91
C TRP A 25 -3.57 8.83 -14.56
N TRP A 26 -4.65 8.70 -13.78
CA TRP A 26 -4.80 9.44 -12.52
C TRP A 26 -3.71 9.13 -11.50
N ALA A 27 -3.27 7.88 -11.38
CA ALA A 27 -2.16 7.50 -10.51
C ALA A 27 -0.88 8.31 -10.83
N ARG A 28 -0.54 8.43 -12.13
CA ARG A 28 0.61 9.22 -12.60
C ARG A 28 0.46 10.73 -12.39
N ARG A 29 -0.77 11.23 -12.34
CA ARG A 29 -1.04 12.63 -12.03
C ARG A 29 -1.00 12.94 -10.54
N ALA A 30 -1.44 11.98 -9.70
CA ALA A 30 -1.40 12.11 -8.25
C ALA A 30 0.05 12.07 -7.73
N PHE A 31 0.85 11.16 -8.26
CA PHE A 31 2.28 11.02 -7.92
C PHE A 31 3.13 11.51 -9.10
N ARG A 32 3.74 12.67 -8.95
CA ARG A 32 4.69 13.20 -9.94
C ARG A 32 5.97 12.37 -9.95
N THR A 33 6.75 12.46 -11.01
CA THR A 33 8.06 11.78 -11.10
C THR A 33 8.95 12.09 -9.88
N ALA A 34 8.97 13.34 -9.43
CA ALA A 34 9.72 13.74 -8.23
C ALA A 34 9.24 13.02 -6.97
N ASP A 35 7.91 12.82 -6.81
CA ASP A 35 7.34 12.10 -5.67
C ASP A 35 7.74 10.61 -5.72
N LEU A 36 7.64 9.98 -6.89
CA LEU A 36 8.03 8.58 -7.09
C LEU A 36 9.53 8.37 -6.81
N THR A 37 10.37 9.31 -7.24
CA THR A 37 11.81 9.27 -6.95
C THR A 37 12.08 9.45 -5.46
N ALA A 38 11.41 10.38 -4.79
CA ALA A 38 11.55 10.59 -3.35
C ALA A 38 11.11 9.35 -2.55
N ILE A 39 10.03 8.71 -2.96
CA ILE A 39 9.53 7.46 -2.37
C ILE A 39 10.56 6.34 -2.54
N ALA A 40 11.07 6.10 -3.75
CA ALA A 40 12.09 5.09 -4.00
C ALA A 40 13.36 5.33 -3.18
N ASN A 41 13.81 6.58 -3.09
CA ASN A 41 14.97 6.94 -2.27
C ASN A 41 14.72 6.71 -0.77
N ALA A 42 13.50 6.98 -0.29
CA ALA A 42 13.14 6.73 1.11
C ALA A 42 13.13 5.22 1.42
N VAL A 43 12.59 4.38 0.53
CA VAL A 43 12.66 2.91 0.65
C VAL A 43 14.11 2.46 0.69
N LYS A 44 14.91 2.84 -0.29
CA LYS A 44 16.34 2.48 -0.37
C LYS A 44 17.15 2.94 0.85
N ALA A 45 16.82 4.10 1.42
CA ALA A 45 17.47 4.59 2.63
C ALA A 45 17.05 3.77 3.86
N SER A 46 15.78 3.35 3.93
CA SER A 46 15.26 2.57 5.05
C SER A 46 15.89 1.18 5.15
N GLU A 47 16.13 0.51 4.04
CA GLU A 47 16.73 -0.83 3.97
C GLU A 47 18.17 -0.92 4.50
N LYS A 48 18.84 0.22 4.63
CA LYS A 48 20.14 0.30 5.31
C LYS A 48 20.05 0.26 6.84
N ILE A 49 18.85 0.48 7.37
CA ILE A 49 18.60 0.62 8.82
C ILE A 49 17.98 -0.66 9.38
N HIS A 50 17.26 -1.42 8.55
CA HIS A 50 16.56 -2.63 8.95
C HIS A 50 16.66 -3.71 7.86
N ARG A 51 16.29 -4.94 8.24
CA ARG A 51 16.26 -6.10 7.33
C ARG A 51 14.91 -6.33 6.65
N GLY A 52 13.89 -5.53 6.97
CA GLY A 52 12.57 -5.66 6.34
C GLY A 52 12.59 -5.11 4.91
N GLU A 53 11.81 -5.73 4.04
CA GLU A 53 11.68 -5.39 2.62
C GLU A 53 10.35 -4.64 2.38
N ILE A 54 10.41 -3.44 1.79
CA ILE A 54 9.23 -2.61 1.57
C ILE A 54 8.87 -2.55 0.09
N ARG A 55 7.68 -3.01 -0.26
CA ARG A 55 7.10 -2.89 -1.59
C ARG A 55 5.95 -1.89 -1.59
N ILE A 56 5.91 -1.01 -2.60
CA ILE A 56 4.83 -0.02 -2.76
C ILE A 56 4.10 -0.29 -4.05
N ALA A 57 2.76 -0.38 -3.97
CA ALA A 57 1.87 -0.49 -5.11
C ALA A 57 0.80 0.60 -5.05
N ILE A 58 0.68 1.36 -6.13
CA ILE A 58 -0.28 2.46 -6.27
C ILE A 58 -1.18 2.12 -7.45
N GLU A 59 -2.47 1.97 -7.19
CA GLU A 59 -3.45 1.60 -8.19
C GLU A 59 -4.46 2.72 -8.42
N GLY A 60 -4.69 3.02 -9.71
CA GLY A 60 -5.76 3.89 -10.15
C GLY A 60 -7.12 3.19 -10.12
N PRO A 61 -7.90 3.18 -11.21
CA PRO A 61 -9.14 2.42 -11.26
C PRO A 61 -8.87 0.91 -11.22
N LEU A 62 -9.66 0.19 -10.42
CA LEU A 62 -9.61 -1.27 -10.36
C LEU A 62 -10.03 -1.90 -11.70
N PRO A 63 -9.48 -3.07 -12.05
CA PRO A 63 -9.97 -3.86 -13.15
C PRO A 63 -11.46 -4.21 -13.01
N LEU A 64 -12.20 -4.21 -14.12
CA LEU A 64 -13.64 -4.48 -14.10
C LEU A 64 -14.00 -5.79 -13.40
N ARG A 65 -13.21 -6.85 -13.59
CA ARG A 65 -13.38 -8.13 -12.89
C ARG A 65 -13.35 -8.00 -11.37
N SER A 66 -12.47 -7.17 -10.84
CA SER A 66 -12.34 -6.92 -9.39
C SER A 66 -13.54 -6.15 -8.85
N LEU A 67 -14.05 -5.20 -9.63
CA LEU A 67 -15.26 -4.44 -9.30
C LEU A 67 -16.51 -5.33 -9.29
N LEU A 68 -16.69 -6.16 -10.32
CA LEU A 68 -17.82 -7.09 -10.42
C LEU A 68 -17.79 -8.16 -9.32
N ALA A 69 -16.60 -8.60 -8.92
CA ALA A 69 -16.42 -9.50 -7.78
C ALA A 69 -16.55 -8.79 -6.41
N ASN A 70 -16.87 -7.48 -6.40
CA ASN A 70 -16.89 -6.65 -5.19
C ASN A 70 -15.64 -6.82 -4.31
N GLN A 71 -14.48 -6.99 -4.96
CA GLN A 71 -13.22 -7.20 -4.26
C GLN A 71 -12.91 -6.03 -3.33
N SER A 72 -12.64 -6.32 -2.06
CA SER A 72 -12.23 -5.31 -1.09
C SER A 72 -10.81 -4.79 -1.37
N CYS A 73 -10.46 -3.64 -0.79
CA CYS A 73 -9.09 -3.12 -0.85
C CYS A 73 -8.09 -4.13 -0.23
N ARG A 74 -8.47 -4.75 0.88
CA ARG A 74 -7.68 -5.77 1.58
C ARG A 74 -7.45 -7.02 0.73
N ASP A 75 -8.48 -7.54 0.07
CA ASP A 75 -8.34 -8.72 -0.82
C ASP A 75 -7.45 -8.39 -2.02
N ARG A 76 -7.58 -7.18 -2.57
CA ARG A 76 -6.72 -6.73 -3.65
C ARG A 76 -5.27 -6.61 -3.20
N ALA A 77 -5.03 -6.03 -2.02
CA ALA A 77 -3.69 -5.96 -1.42
C ALA A 77 -3.10 -7.36 -1.20
N ALA A 78 -3.90 -8.32 -0.71
CA ALA A 78 -3.45 -9.70 -0.51
C ALA A 78 -3.04 -10.38 -1.83
N MET A 79 -3.80 -10.19 -2.91
CA MET A 79 -3.39 -10.67 -4.24
C MET A 79 -2.07 -10.05 -4.69
N LEU A 80 -1.91 -8.74 -4.54
CA LEU A 80 -0.70 -8.02 -4.93
C LEU A 80 0.50 -8.42 -4.07
N PHE A 81 0.29 -8.70 -2.79
CA PHE A 81 1.32 -9.19 -1.88
C PHE A 81 2.02 -10.44 -2.41
N HIS A 82 1.24 -11.37 -2.98
CA HIS A 82 1.80 -12.57 -3.62
C HIS A 82 2.35 -12.27 -5.01
N SER A 83 1.61 -11.56 -5.86
CA SER A 83 2.01 -11.36 -7.26
C SER A 83 3.23 -10.43 -7.43
N LEU A 84 3.50 -9.56 -6.47
CA LEU A 84 4.68 -8.69 -6.44
C LEU A 84 5.87 -9.31 -5.69
N GLY A 85 5.77 -10.57 -5.28
CA GLY A 85 6.86 -11.30 -4.65
C GLY A 85 7.10 -10.97 -3.17
N VAL A 86 6.22 -10.17 -2.54
CA VAL A 86 6.42 -9.74 -1.14
C VAL A 86 6.39 -10.92 -0.17
N ALA A 87 5.58 -11.95 -0.46
CA ALA A 87 5.52 -13.19 0.31
C ALA A 87 6.73 -14.11 0.10
N ALA A 88 7.66 -13.78 -0.80
CA ALA A 88 8.77 -14.65 -1.18
C ALA A 88 10.12 -14.21 -0.56
N THR A 89 10.12 -13.24 0.34
CA THR A 89 11.33 -12.81 1.05
C THR A 89 11.86 -13.92 1.97
N ARG A 90 13.17 -14.06 2.06
CA ARG A 90 13.83 -15.19 2.79
C ARG A 90 13.44 -15.25 4.27
N GLU A 91 13.34 -14.10 4.92
CA GLU A 91 13.06 -13.99 6.35
C GLU A 91 11.57 -13.80 6.65
N ALA A 92 10.67 -13.91 5.65
CA ALA A 92 9.25 -13.58 5.76
C ALA A 92 9.05 -12.16 6.38
N ASN A 93 9.84 -11.20 5.91
CA ASN A 93 9.97 -9.85 6.42
C ASN A 93 9.50 -8.79 5.40
N GLY A 94 8.73 -9.20 4.39
CA GLY A 94 8.17 -8.32 3.39
C GLY A 94 6.98 -7.48 3.92
N ILE A 95 6.89 -6.24 3.45
CA ILE A 95 5.77 -5.33 3.69
C ILE A 95 5.26 -4.81 2.35
N LEU A 96 3.96 -4.89 2.13
CA LEU A 96 3.29 -4.20 1.05
C LEU A 96 2.55 -2.98 1.59
N VAL A 97 2.86 -1.81 1.04
CA VAL A 97 2.01 -0.61 1.17
C VAL A 97 1.20 -0.48 -0.12
N TYR A 98 -0.08 -0.79 -0.05
CA TYR A 98 -1.00 -0.70 -1.18
C TYR A 98 -1.89 0.52 -1.07
N VAL A 99 -1.94 1.31 -2.14
CA VAL A 99 -2.74 2.53 -2.25
C VAL A 99 -3.77 2.36 -3.36
N GLN A 100 -5.05 2.39 -3.00
CA GLN A 100 -6.16 2.45 -3.95
C GLN A 100 -6.68 3.88 -4.04
N LEU A 101 -6.28 4.60 -5.09
CA LEU A 101 -6.55 6.05 -5.22
C LEU A 101 -8.02 6.38 -5.39
N VAL A 102 -8.76 5.59 -6.17
CA VAL A 102 -10.17 5.86 -6.46
C VAL A 102 -11.02 5.67 -5.20
N ASP A 103 -10.78 4.61 -4.43
CA ASP A 103 -11.48 4.37 -3.18
C ASP A 103 -10.92 5.19 -2.00
N ARG A 104 -9.75 5.84 -2.19
CA ARG A 104 -9.02 6.57 -1.15
C ARG A 104 -8.71 5.68 0.05
N ARG A 105 -8.26 4.48 -0.22
CA ARG A 105 -7.92 3.49 0.80
C ARG A 105 -6.44 3.12 0.73
N VAL A 106 -5.91 2.87 1.90
CA VAL A 106 -4.55 2.37 2.08
C VAL A 106 -4.61 1.06 2.87
N GLU A 107 -3.87 0.08 2.44
CA GLU A 107 -3.65 -1.17 3.17
C GLU A 107 -2.16 -1.41 3.35
N ILE A 108 -1.76 -1.76 4.56
CA ILE A 108 -0.42 -2.26 4.85
C ILE A 108 -0.55 -3.73 5.21
N LEU A 109 0.13 -4.57 4.44
CA LEU A 109 0.23 -6.00 4.71
C LEU A 109 1.67 -6.33 5.05
N ALA A 110 1.86 -6.93 6.21
CA ALA A 110 3.15 -7.43 6.67
C ALA A 110 3.18 -8.96 6.60
N ASP A 111 4.32 -9.51 6.20
CA ASP A 111 4.53 -10.95 6.21
C ASP A 111 4.58 -11.48 7.66
N ARG A 112 4.43 -12.79 7.82
CA ARG A 112 4.31 -13.47 9.11
C ARG A 112 5.44 -13.15 10.09
N GLY A 113 6.68 -12.99 9.62
CA GLY A 113 7.81 -12.65 10.48
C GLY A 113 7.62 -11.32 11.19
N ILE A 114 7.03 -10.33 10.51
CA ILE A 114 6.75 -9.00 11.04
C ILE A 114 5.42 -8.98 11.81
N ALA A 115 4.39 -9.64 11.27
CA ALA A 115 3.04 -9.63 11.85
C ALA A 115 2.98 -10.24 13.27
N THR A 116 3.95 -11.06 13.65
CA THR A 116 4.05 -11.64 15.00
C THR A 116 4.56 -10.67 16.06
N VAL A 117 5.27 -9.61 15.66
CA VAL A 117 5.97 -8.69 16.60
C VAL A 117 5.47 -7.26 16.53
N VAL A 118 4.78 -6.87 15.46
CA VAL A 118 4.20 -5.54 15.30
C VAL A 118 2.68 -5.63 15.38
N ALA A 119 2.08 -4.91 16.32
CA ALA A 119 0.64 -4.92 16.52
C ALA A 119 -0.11 -4.30 15.32
N GLN A 120 -1.27 -4.85 14.97
CA GLN A 120 -2.10 -4.34 13.87
C GLN A 120 -2.42 -2.85 14.02
N ALA A 121 -2.67 -2.38 15.24
CA ALA A 121 -2.98 -0.99 15.53
C ALA A 121 -1.88 0.00 15.09
N GLU A 122 -0.60 -0.42 15.05
CA GLU A 122 0.49 0.42 14.55
C GLU A 122 0.39 0.62 13.03
N TRP A 123 0.04 -0.44 12.31
CA TRP A 123 -0.22 -0.37 10.86
C TRP A 123 -1.45 0.49 10.54
N ASP A 124 -2.53 0.30 11.29
CA ASP A 124 -3.77 1.06 11.13
C ASP A 124 -3.54 2.56 11.36
N ALA A 125 -2.72 2.92 12.34
CA ALA A 125 -2.36 4.32 12.59
C ALA A 125 -1.57 4.94 11.42
N ILE A 126 -0.65 4.19 10.79
CA ILE A 126 0.09 4.65 9.61
C ILE A 126 -0.86 4.80 8.42
N CYS A 127 -1.75 3.83 8.17
CA CYS A 127 -2.74 3.90 7.11
C CYS A 127 -3.63 5.14 7.25
N HIS A 128 -4.18 5.38 8.44
CA HIS A 128 -5.05 6.53 8.71
C HIS A 128 -4.36 7.88 8.47
N ARG A 129 -3.11 8.02 8.89
CA ARG A 129 -2.31 9.23 8.63
C ARG A 129 -2.08 9.44 7.14
N LEU A 130 -1.75 8.37 6.42
CA LEU A 130 -1.51 8.42 4.98
C LEU A 130 -2.79 8.77 4.22
N GLU A 131 -3.93 8.17 4.58
CA GLU A 131 -5.24 8.51 4.03
C GLU A 131 -5.59 9.99 4.26
N THR A 132 -5.29 10.53 5.46
CA THR A 132 -5.48 11.94 5.80
C THR A 132 -4.62 12.85 4.92
N ALA A 133 -3.35 12.50 4.72
CA ALA A 133 -2.46 13.24 3.83
C ALA A 133 -2.97 13.23 2.37
N PHE A 134 -3.55 12.11 1.92
CA PHE A 134 -4.12 11.98 0.57
C PHE A 134 -5.40 12.80 0.39
N VAL A 135 -6.22 12.92 1.43
CA VAL A 135 -7.37 13.86 1.40
C VAL A 135 -6.89 15.29 1.19
N ALA A 136 -5.78 15.66 1.83
CA ALA A 136 -5.12 16.97 1.65
C ALA A 136 -4.27 17.08 0.37
N ARG A 137 -4.22 16.02 -0.48
CA ARG A 137 -3.44 15.92 -1.72
C ARG A 137 -1.92 15.95 -1.54
N TYR A 138 -1.43 15.67 -0.34
CA TYR A 138 0.00 15.54 -0.04
C TYR A 138 0.50 14.10 -0.31
N TYR A 139 0.38 13.65 -1.56
CA TYR A 139 0.64 12.24 -1.93
C TYR A 139 2.08 11.81 -1.67
N GLY A 140 3.06 12.50 -2.25
CA GLY A 140 4.48 12.16 -2.10
C GLY A 140 4.96 12.32 -0.66
N VAL A 141 4.65 13.46 -0.03
CA VAL A 141 5.05 13.74 1.37
C VAL A 141 4.43 12.74 2.33
N GLY A 142 3.14 12.40 2.15
CA GLY A 142 2.46 11.41 2.98
C GLY A 142 3.10 10.03 2.86
N MET A 143 3.47 9.60 1.64
CA MET A 143 4.15 8.32 1.44
C MET A 143 5.52 8.28 2.11
N VAL A 144 6.32 9.35 2.01
CA VAL A 144 7.63 9.43 2.68
C VAL A 144 7.48 9.40 4.21
N ASP A 145 6.46 10.10 4.78
CA ASP A 145 6.17 10.01 6.22
C ASP A 145 5.78 8.57 6.63
N ALA A 146 4.94 7.90 5.82
CA ALA A 146 4.57 6.52 6.08
C ALA A 146 5.79 5.57 6.06
N ILE A 147 6.67 5.70 5.05
CA ILE A 147 7.92 4.91 4.97
C ILE A 147 8.79 5.18 6.20
N THR A 148 8.93 6.43 6.62
CA THR A 148 9.72 6.80 7.82
C THR A 148 9.19 6.11 9.07
N ARG A 149 7.87 6.02 9.23
CA ARG A 149 7.23 5.34 10.37
C ARG A 149 7.40 3.83 10.30
N ILE A 150 7.22 3.25 9.12
CA ILE A 150 7.48 1.83 8.88
C ILE A 150 8.95 1.52 9.21
N THR A 151 9.89 2.36 8.75
CA THR A 151 11.32 2.23 9.05
C THR A 151 11.58 2.22 10.55
N ALA A 152 10.95 3.11 11.31
CA ALA A 152 11.12 3.16 12.77
C ALA A 152 10.61 1.88 13.47
N LEU A 153 9.50 1.31 13.00
CA LEU A 153 8.99 0.03 13.48
C LEU A 153 9.94 -1.12 13.14
N LEU A 154 10.38 -1.20 11.89
CA LEU A 154 11.28 -2.25 11.43
C LEU A 154 12.66 -2.16 12.10
N ALA A 155 13.22 -0.97 12.26
CA ALA A 155 14.51 -0.78 12.95
C ALA A 155 14.47 -1.25 14.41
N ARG A 156 13.32 -1.16 15.07
CA ARG A 156 13.13 -1.65 16.45
C ARG A 156 13.13 -3.17 16.55
N HIS A 157 12.50 -3.86 15.58
CA HIS A 157 12.27 -5.30 15.65
C HIS A 157 13.20 -6.11 14.74
N PHE A 158 13.68 -5.49 13.66
CA PHE A 158 14.51 -6.10 12.62
C PHE A 158 15.67 -5.18 12.26
N PRO A 159 16.54 -4.79 13.22
CA PRO A 159 17.67 -3.91 12.91
C PRO A 159 18.59 -4.55 11.86
N ALA A 160 19.24 -3.73 11.04
CA ALA A 160 20.20 -4.20 10.07
C ALA A 160 21.39 -4.89 10.78
N THR A 161 21.72 -6.11 10.32
CA THR A 161 22.83 -6.91 10.83
C THR A 161 23.60 -7.48 9.65
N GLY A 162 24.72 -6.85 9.28
CA GLY A 162 25.53 -7.32 8.16
C GLY A 162 24.98 -6.96 6.78
N GLU A 163 25.29 -7.79 5.79
CA GLU A 163 24.77 -7.61 4.43
C GLU A 163 23.28 -7.90 4.36
N ASN A 164 22.52 -6.93 3.86
CA ASN A 164 21.09 -7.06 3.59
C ASN A 164 20.88 -6.96 2.06
N PRO A 165 20.81 -8.08 1.33
CA PRO A 165 20.56 -8.03 -0.10
C PRO A 165 19.14 -7.53 -0.34
N ASN A 166 18.98 -6.53 -1.19
CA ASN A 166 17.66 -6.04 -1.60
C ASN A 166 16.93 -7.13 -2.39
N GLU A 167 15.84 -7.64 -1.85
CA GLU A 167 15.04 -8.71 -2.43
C GLU A 167 13.82 -8.19 -3.21
N LEU A 168 13.39 -6.94 -2.95
CA LEU A 168 12.24 -6.31 -3.60
C LEU A 168 12.64 -5.03 -4.33
N HIS A 169 11.79 -4.57 -5.21
CA HIS A 169 12.04 -3.38 -6.02
C HIS A 169 11.68 -2.11 -5.25
N ASP A 170 12.61 -1.18 -5.04
CA ASP A 170 12.41 0.06 -4.27
C ASP A 170 11.41 1.03 -4.94
N ALA A 171 11.37 1.00 -6.28
CA ALA A 171 10.49 1.90 -7.03
C ALA A 171 9.02 1.49 -6.90
N PRO A 172 8.10 2.45 -6.65
CA PRO A 172 6.67 2.17 -6.62
C PRO A 172 6.15 1.55 -7.93
N THR A 173 5.31 0.51 -7.82
CA THR A 173 4.59 -0.05 -8.95
C THR A 173 3.31 0.75 -9.17
N LEU A 174 3.12 1.30 -10.37
CA LEU A 174 1.87 1.93 -10.79
C LEU A 174 1.04 0.91 -11.59
N LEU A 175 -0.21 0.68 -11.15
CA LEU A 175 -1.16 -0.29 -11.69
C LEU A 175 -2.36 0.39 -12.34
#